data_dd6b0c78f5ac903712c913614180bc7b
#
_entry.id   dd6b0c78f5ac903712c913614180bc7b
#
_cell.length_a   1.000
_cell.length_b   1.000
_cell.length_c   1.000
_cell.angle_alpha   90.00
_cell.angle_beta   90.00
_cell.angle_gamma   90.00
#
_symmetry.space_group_name_H-M   'P 1'
#
loop_
_entity.id
_entity.type
_entity.pdbx_description
1 polymer ?
#
loop_
_entity_poly.entity_id
_entity_poly.type
_entity_poly.pdbx_seq_one_letter_code
_entity_poly.pdbx_strand_id
1 'polypeptide(L)'
;MIEVTTPGKLFIAGEYAVVEPGHPAIIVAVDQFVTVTVEETTDEGSIQSAQYSSLPIRWTRRNGELVLDIRENPFHYVLAAIHLTEKYAQEQNKELSFYHLKVTSELDSSNGRKYGLGSSGAVTVGTVK
;
A
#
# COMPACT_ATOMS: atom_id res chain seq x y z
N MET A 1 -16.53 6.23 -1.43
CA MET A 1 -15.60 5.17 -1.04
C MET A 1 -14.98 4.56 -2.28
N ILE A 2 -13.68 4.37 -2.27
CA ILE A 2 -12.93 3.73 -3.36
C ILE A 2 -12.35 2.43 -2.83
N GLU A 3 -12.54 1.34 -3.58
CA GLU A 3 -11.97 0.05 -3.25
C GLU A 3 -11.15 -0.47 -4.42
N VAL A 4 -9.89 -0.86 -4.16
CA VAL A 4 -8.98 -1.39 -5.16
C VAL A 4 -8.47 -2.74 -4.70
N THR A 5 -8.59 -3.75 -5.56
CA THR A 5 -8.01 -5.07 -5.33
C THR A 5 -6.79 -5.26 -6.24
N THR A 6 -5.72 -5.78 -5.67
CA THR A 6 -4.46 -6.02 -6.40
C THR A 6 -4.00 -7.44 -6.13
N PRO A 7 -3.76 -8.25 -7.17
CA PRO A 7 -3.31 -9.63 -6.97
C PRO A 7 -1.87 -9.69 -6.50
N GLY A 8 -1.54 -10.75 -5.79
CA GLY A 8 -0.16 -11.13 -5.55
C GLY A 8 0.49 -11.70 -6.82
N LYS A 9 1.75 -12.01 -6.73
CA LYS A 9 2.50 -12.59 -7.85
C LYS A 9 3.45 -13.68 -7.37
N LEU A 10 3.81 -14.56 -8.29
CA LEU A 10 4.79 -15.60 -8.06
C LEU A 10 5.76 -15.65 -9.23
N PHE A 11 7.06 -15.61 -8.93
CA PHE A 11 8.08 -15.89 -9.94
C PHE A 11 8.11 -17.39 -10.21
N ILE A 12 7.97 -17.76 -11.49
CA ILE A 12 8.19 -19.13 -11.94
C ILE A 12 9.69 -19.36 -12.14
N ALA A 13 10.37 -18.39 -12.74
CA ALA A 13 11.81 -18.43 -12.97
C ALA A 13 12.37 -17.02 -13.14
N GLY A 14 13.65 -16.85 -12.87
CA GLY A 14 14.37 -15.62 -13.14
C GLY A 14 14.35 -14.58 -12.01
N GLU A 15 13.85 -14.92 -10.82
CA GLU A 15 13.94 -14.03 -9.67
C GLU A 15 15.42 -13.73 -9.37
N TYR A 16 15.66 -12.50 -8.89
CA TYR A 16 16.98 -11.88 -8.68
C TYR A 16 17.77 -11.62 -9.96
N ALA A 17 17.86 -12.57 -10.90
CA ALA A 17 18.57 -12.37 -12.15
C ALA A 17 17.94 -11.26 -13.01
N VAL A 18 16.63 -11.11 -12.98
CA VAL A 18 15.88 -10.10 -13.73
C VAL A 18 16.27 -8.66 -13.36
N VAL A 19 16.91 -8.44 -12.21
CA VAL A 19 17.38 -7.12 -11.78
C VAL A 19 18.51 -6.61 -12.66
N GLU A 20 19.26 -7.51 -13.30
CA GLU A 20 20.31 -7.15 -14.24
C GLU A 20 19.74 -7.07 -15.67
N PRO A 21 20.12 -6.04 -16.45
CA PRO A 21 19.66 -5.90 -17.83
C PRO A 21 19.96 -7.14 -18.69
N GLY A 22 19.02 -7.54 -19.51
CA GLY A 22 19.16 -8.66 -20.43
C GLY A 22 18.75 -10.02 -19.88
N HIS A 23 18.36 -10.10 -18.61
CA HIS A 23 17.89 -11.34 -17.99
C HIS A 23 16.36 -11.38 -17.93
N PRO A 24 15.72 -12.40 -18.55
CA PRO A 24 14.26 -12.51 -18.53
C PRO A 24 13.76 -13.16 -17.24
N ALA A 25 12.46 -12.97 -16.95
CA ALA A 25 11.76 -13.64 -15.87
C ALA A 25 10.37 -14.07 -16.32
N ILE A 26 9.83 -15.09 -15.66
CA ILE A 26 8.44 -15.53 -15.84
C ILE A 26 7.72 -15.31 -14.52
N ILE A 27 6.68 -14.49 -14.55
CA ILE A 27 5.88 -14.14 -13.38
C ILE A 27 4.43 -14.44 -13.69
N VAL A 28 3.70 -14.99 -12.71
CA VAL A 28 2.26 -15.19 -12.81
C VAL A 28 1.56 -14.39 -11.71
N ALA A 29 0.40 -13.83 -12.02
CA ALA A 29 -0.48 -13.29 -11.02
C ALA A 29 -1.23 -14.46 -10.34
N VAL A 30 -1.45 -14.33 -9.04
CA VAL A 30 -2.18 -15.33 -8.26
C VAL A 30 -3.58 -14.84 -7.92
N ASP A 31 -4.48 -15.73 -7.54
CA ASP A 31 -5.86 -15.40 -7.17
C ASP A 31 -6.04 -15.05 -5.69
N GLN A 32 -4.99 -14.54 -5.09
CA GLN A 32 -4.98 -13.98 -3.74
C GLN A 32 -4.72 -12.48 -3.86
N PHE A 33 -5.46 -11.68 -3.13
CA PHE A 33 -5.49 -10.23 -3.34
C PHE A 33 -5.17 -9.44 -2.08
N VAL A 34 -4.60 -8.25 -2.30
CA VAL A 34 -4.61 -7.16 -1.32
C VAL A 34 -5.73 -6.21 -1.72
N THR A 35 -6.56 -5.83 -0.77
CA THR A 35 -7.63 -4.86 -0.97
C THR A 35 -7.30 -3.59 -0.20
N VAL A 36 -7.30 -2.45 -0.89
CA VAL A 36 -7.14 -1.12 -0.30
C VAL A 36 -8.45 -0.37 -0.46
N THR A 37 -9.01 0.07 0.65
CA THR A 37 -10.25 0.84 0.69
C THR A 37 -9.94 2.26 1.18
N VAL A 38 -10.44 3.26 0.48
CA VAL A 38 -10.26 4.68 0.83
C VAL A 38 -11.62 5.34 0.97
N GLU A 39 -11.83 6.01 2.10
CA GLU A 39 -13.04 6.77 2.39
C GLU A 39 -12.66 8.18 2.81
N GLU A 40 -13.23 9.18 2.14
CA GLU A 40 -12.97 10.58 2.46
C GLU A 40 -13.53 10.98 3.83
N THR A 41 -12.77 11.82 4.53
CA THR A 41 -13.18 12.42 5.80
C THR A 41 -12.88 13.92 5.80
N THR A 42 -13.34 14.64 6.84
CA THR A 42 -13.21 16.09 6.92
C THR A 42 -12.13 16.58 7.89
N ASP A 43 -11.83 15.83 8.94
CA ASP A 43 -11.03 16.35 10.06
C ASP A 43 -9.64 15.74 10.16
N GLU A 44 -9.55 14.42 10.13
CA GLU A 44 -8.27 13.71 10.20
C GLU A 44 -8.34 12.41 9.42
N GLY A 45 -7.19 11.88 9.02
CA GLY A 45 -7.11 10.61 8.34
C GLY A 45 -6.69 9.48 9.26
N SER A 46 -6.79 8.27 8.76
CA SER A 46 -6.26 7.09 9.43
C SER A 46 -5.75 6.07 8.43
N ILE A 47 -4.82 5.23 8.88
CA ILE A 47 -4.36 4.05 8.16
C ILE A 47 -4.58 2.84 9.06
N GLN A 48 -5.22 1.81 8.53
CA GLN A 48 -5.50 0.59 9.25
C GLN A 48 -5.09 -0.63 8.40
N SER A 49 -4.45 -1.58 9.05
CA SER A 49 -4.19 -2.88 8.45
C SER A 49 -4.49 -3.97 9.47
N ALA A 50 -5.27 -4.95 9.08
CA ALA A 50 -5.61 -6.10 9.93
C ALA A 50 -4.36 -6.89 10.37
N GLN A 51 -3.27 -6.79 9.61
CA GLN A 51 -2.02 -7.50 9.88
C GLN A 51 -1.20 -6.88 11.02
N TYR A 52 -1.17 -5.53 11.11
CA TYR A 52 -0.29 -4.82 12.04
C TYR A 52 -0.99 -4.37 13.31
N SER A 53 -2.26 -3.98 13.22
CA SER A 53 -3.02 -3.50 14.36
C SER A 53 -4.52 -3.57 14.06
N SER A 54 -5.30 -3.94 15.06
CA SER A 54 -6.76 -3.84 14.99
C SER A 54 -7.26 -2.40 15.09
N LEU A 55 -6.40 -1.48 15.55
CA LEU A 55 -6.75 -0.07 15.71
C LEU A 55 -6.15 0.78 14.58
N PRO A 56 -6.92 1.74 14.04
CA PRO A 56 -6.39 2.65 13.04
C PRO A 56 -5.31 3.55 13.63
N ILE A 57 -4.30 3.83 12.82
CA ILE A 57 -3.28 4.82 13.14
C ILE A 57 -3.71 6.14 12.52
N ARG A 58 -3.88 7.18 13.34
CA ARG A 58 -4.31 8.49 12.89
C ARG A 58 -3.17 9.27 12.24
N TRP A 59 -3.52 10.11 11.28
CA TRP A 59 -2.57 11.01 10.66
C TRP A 59 -3.18 12.39 10.42
N THR A 60 -2.30 13.39 10.38
CA THR A 60 -2.64 14.78 10.10
C THR A 60 -1.70 15.32 9.01
N ARG A 61 -1.95 16.55 8.55
CA ARG A 61 -1.07 17.23 7.60
C ARG A 61 -0.32 18.35 8.28
N ARG A 62 1.00 18.41 8.01
CA ARG A 62 1.84 19.56 8.36
C ARG A 62 2.55 20.01 7.10
N ASN A 63 2.43 21.31 6.76
CA ASN A 63 3.03 21.89 5.57
C ASN A 63 2.69 21.13 4.27
N GLY A 64 1.48 20.61 4.20
CA GLY A 64 1.01 19.81 3.05
C GLY A 64 1.45 18.35 3.04
N GLU A 65 2.21 17.91 4.03
CA GLU A 65 2.66 16.52 4.14
C GLU A 65 1.91 15.74 5.21
N LEU A 66 1.68 14.48 4.92
CA LEU A 66 1.05 13.53 5.84
C LEU A 66 2.02 13.16 6.96
N VAL A 67 1.56 13.29 8.20
CA VAL A 67 2.34 12.96 9.41
C VAL A 67 1.54 11.97 10.26
N LEU A 68 2.13 10.81 10.55
CA LEU A 68 1.55 9.82 11.43
C LEU A 68 1.74 10.18 12.90
N ASP A 69 0.75 9.80 13.71
CA ASP A 69 0.73 10.04 15.15
C ASP A 69 1.42 8.93 15.95
N ILE A 70 2.48 8.32 15.39
CA ILE A 70 3.31 7.33 16.08
C ILE A 70 4.77 7.45 15.66
N ARG A 71 5.68 6.99 16.53
CA ARG A 71 7.12 7.02 16.29
C ARG A 71 7.59 5.90 15.35
N GLU A 72 7.05 4.72 15.52
CA GLU A 72 7.34 3.57 14.67
C GLU A 72 6.26 3.41 13.62
N ASN A 73 6.70 3.24 12.39
CA ASN A 73 5.81 3.19 11.24
C ASN A 73 5.92 1.83 10.55
N PRO A 74 4.90 0.96 10.71
CA PRO A 74 4.88 -0.33 10.00
C PRO A 74 4.43 -0.22 8.54
N PHE A 75 4.05 0.98 8.07
CA PHE A 75 3.44 1.19 6.75
C PHE A 75 4.38 1.86 5.75
N HIS A 76 5.66 1.46 5.72
CA HIS A 76 6.66 2.11 4.86
C HIS A 76 6.25 2.18 3.38
N TYR A 77 5.78 1.08 2.81
CA TYR A 77 5.38 1.03 1.40
C TYR A 77 4.11 1.83 1.14
N VAL A 78 3.14 1.76 2.05
CA VAL A 78 1.89 2.53 1.95
C VAL A 78 2.20 4.03 2.03
N LEU A 79 3.01 4.45 2.99
CA LEU A 79 3.38 5.87 3.13
C LEU A 79 4.17 6.39 1.95
N ALA A 80 5.13 5.62 1.44
CA ALA A 80 5.88 6.01 0.26
C ALA A 80 4.95 6.20 -0.96
N ALA A 81 4.02 5.27 -1.15
CA ALA A 81 3.02 5.38 -2.21
C ALA A 81 2.14 6.61 -2.04
N ILE A 82 1.67 6.87 -0.82
CA ILE A 82 0.86 8.06 -0.51
C ILE A 82 1.64 9.35 -0.81
N HIS A 83 2.86 9.48 -0.30
CA HIS A 83 3.67 10.68 -0.50
C HIS A 83 3.90 10.98 -1.97
N LEU A 84 4.25 9.98 -2.76
CA LEU A 84 4.50 10.17 -4.19
C LEU A 84 3.22 10.48 -4.95
N THR A 85 2.12 9.81 -4.62
CA THR A 85 0.82 10.05 -5.27
C THR A 85 0.29 11.44 -4.94
N GLU A 86 0.38 11.88 -3.69
CA GLU A 86 -0.05 13.21 -3.28
C GLU A 86 0.81 14.30 -3.91
N LYS A 87 2.13 14.08 -3.99
CA LYS A 87 3.04 14.99 -4.69
C LYS A 87 2.64 15.15 -6.15
N TYR A 88 2.36 14.06 -6.83
CA TYR A 88 1.88 14.10 -8.21
C TYR A 88 0.54 14.85 -8.34
N ALA A 89 -0.39 14.59 -7.42
CA ALA A 89 -1.69 15.28 -7.41
C ALA A 89 -1.52 16.78 -7.21
N GLN A 90 -0.63 17.21 -6.31
CA GLN A 90 -0.31 18.62 -6.10
C GLN A 90 0.30 19.27 -7.35
N GLU A 91 1.18 18.57 -8.04
CA GLU A 91 1.76 19.03 -9.32
C GLU A 91 0.70 19.19 -10.41
N GLN A 92 -0.39 18.44 -10.34
CA GLN A 92 -1.57 18.55 -11.23
C GLN A 92 -2.62 19.54 -10.73
N ASN A 93 -2.31 20.34 -9.70
CA ASN A 93 -3.21 21.32 -9.08
C ASN A 93 -4.49 20.69 -8.53
N LYS A 94 -4.42 19.48 -7.99
CA LYS A 94 -5.53 18.81 -7.34
C LYS A 94 -5.53 19.13 -5.85
N GLU A 95 -6.71 19.28 -5.28
CA GLU A 95 -6.87 19.43 -3.84
C GLU A 95 -6.73 18.08 -3.15
N LEU A 96 -6.07 18.10 -1.98
CA LEU A 96 -5.93 16.92 -1.15
C LEU A 96 -6.94 16.96 0.00
N SER A 97 -7.63 15.86 0.22
CA SER A 97 -8.56 15.69 1.34
C SER A 97 -7.95 14.79 2.42
N PHE A 98 -8.64 14.71 3.56
CA PHE A 98 -8.37 13.69 4.56
C PHE A 98 -9.15 12.42 4.21
N TYR A 99 -8.59 11.27 4.53
CA TYR A 99 -9.22 9.98 4.23
C TYR A 99 -8.82 8.90 5.23
N HIS A 100 -9.68 7.90 5.36
CA HIS A 100 -9.36 6.65 6.04
C HIS A 100 -8.93 5.64 4.99
N LEU A 101 -7.74 5.06 5.17
CA LEU A 101 -7.20 4.02 4.29
C LEU A 101 -7.13 2.71 5.07
N LYS A 102 -7.77 1.68 4.54
CA LYS A 102 -7.80 0.35 5.14
C LYS A 102 -7.20 -0.66 4.18
N VAL A 103 -6.28 -1.47 4.68
CA VAL A 103 -5.63 -2.53 3.92
C VAL A 103 -6.03 -3.89 4.50
N THR A 104 -6.51 -4.77 3.65
CA THR A 104 -6.74 -6.18 3.98
C THR A 104 -5.96 -7.04 2.99
N SER A 105 -5.39 -8.16 3.45
CA SER A 105 -4.52 -8.99 2.63
C SER A 105 -4.86 -10.46 2.79
N GLU A 106 -4.94 -11.17 1.67
CA GLU A 106 -4.99 -12.62 1.60
C GLU A 106 -3.60 -13.24 1.36
N LEU A 107 -2.57 -12.38 1.17
CA LEU A 107 -1.21 -12.81 0.80
C LEU A 107 -0.36 -13.25 2.00
N ASP A 108 -0.84 -13.00 3.21
CA ASP A 108 -0.15 -13.33 4.44
C ASP A 108 -0.96 -14.36 5.23
N SER A 109 -0.27 -15.22 5.99
CA SER A 109 -0.94 -16.19 6.84
C SER A 109 -1.61 -15.51 8.05
N SER A 110 -2.55 -16.21 8.68
CA SER A 110 -3.28 -15.74 9.86
C SER A 110 -2.37 -15.41 11.05
N ASN A 111 -1.16 -15.97 11.11
CA ASN A 111 -0.17 -15.70 12.15
C ASN A 111 0.88 -14.65 11.73
N GLY A 112 0.64 -13.90 10.66
CA GLY A 112 1.51 -12.82 10.20
C GLY A 112 2.68 -13.25 9.32
N ARG A 113 2.81 -14.53 9.00
CA ARG A 113 3.86 -15.01 8.10
C ARG A 113 3.54 -14.68 6.64
N LYS A 114 4.54 -14.23 5.91
CA LYS A 114 4.40 -13.94 4.48
C LYS A 114 4.56 -15.23 3.66
N TYR A 115 3.68 -15.41 2.69
CA TYR A 115 3.75 -16.53 1.75
C TYR A 115 4.75 -16.31 0.60
N GLY A 116 5.36 -15.12 0.51
CA GLY A 116 6.25 -14.80 -0.62
C GLY A 116 5.52 -14.47 -1.91
N LEU A 117 4.25 -14.05 -1.84
CA LEU A 117 3.41 -13.74 -3.00
C LEU A 117 3.46 -12.27 -3.41
N GLY A 118 4.47 -11.51 -2.95
CA GLY A 118 4.66 -10.14 -3.36
C GLY A 118 3.71 -9.13 -2.72
N SER A 119 3.41 -9.29 -1.43
CA SER A 119 2.49 -8.40 -0.70
C SER A 119 2.92 -6.93 -0.71
N SER A 120 4.22 -6.64 -0.61
CA SER A 120 4.73 -5.27 -0.64
C SER A 120 4.46 -4.58 -1.99
N GLY A 121 4.67 -5.28 -3.10
CA GLY A 121 4.34 -4.77 -4.43
C GLY A 121 2.84 -4.59 -4.61
N ALA A 122 2.05 -5.57 -4.19
CA ALA A 122 0.59 -5.53 -4.30
C ALA A 122 0.00 -4.36 -3.50
N VAL A 123 0.44 -4.15 -2.25
CA VAL A 123 -0.06 -3.04 -1.43
C VAL A 123 0.35 -1.68 -1.99
N THR A 124 1.55 -1.57 -2.55
CA THR A 124 2.01 -0.35 -3.19
C THR A 124 1.13 0.02 -4.39
N VAL A 125 0.89 -0.93 -5.29
CA VAL A 125 0.03 -0.73 -6.46
C VAL A 125 -1.40 -0.38 -6.04
N GLY A 126 -1.96 -1.10 -5.08
CA GLY A 126 -3.30 -0.85 -4.57
C GLY A 126 -3.44 0.55 -3.95
N THR A 127 -2.41 1.02 -3.24
CA THR A 127 -2.43 2.35 -2.63
C THR A 127 -2.34 3.47 -3.67
N VAL A 128 -1.53 3.31 -4.70
CA VAL A 128 -1.39 4.31 -5.77
C VAL A 128 -2.65 4.40 -6.62
N LYS A 129 -3.25 3.27 -6.93
CA LYS A 129 -4.40 3.19 -7.82
C LYS A 129 -5.67 3.78 -7.21
#